data_8dfbd11a94cab12e32cfc889268c507f
#
_entry.id   8dfbd11a94cab12e32cfc889268c507f
#
_cell.length_a   1.000
_cell.length_b   1.000
_cell.length_c   1.000
_cell.angle_alpha   90.00
_cell.angle_beta   90.00
_cell.angle_gamma   90.00
#
_symmetry.space_group_name_H-M   'P 1'
#
loop_
_entity.id
_entity.type
_entity.pdbx_description
1 polymer ?
#
loop_
_entity_poly.entity_id
_entity_poly.type
_entity_poly.pdbx_seq_one_letter_code
_entity_poly.pdbx_strand_id
1 'polypeptide(L)'
;QNNESNMWQVVFSFDNAWLEKHNVYKRNSNRLQEQVIMNATRNAMADLLKSEGLLNSAVWSGAIHYNTDNIHVHVAFVEPEPTRELMMYKGTLQRRGKLKYSNIERAKSRIANSISDRTLDFQKIDELVRQKIGSNEIAYQDLDEKRLTERYIKIFSLLPHDRRLWKYNNNAMSKIRPELDLFIEDFIQTYRQDEFSELNGLLDKQVAFNRETYGQKSRFDDYKTNKIHDLYSNIGNTILKEMSSEVSQGHATKLVEQGFSFKPQRLRSPNVNTINTSKIKHMFDKEYKSLREYLNLRAYEKLQRLVKENDEYEL
;
A
#
# COMPACT_ATOMS: atom_id res chain seq x y z
N GLN A 1 -9.21 46.13 -1.55
CA GLN A 1 -9.93 45.51 -2.66
C GLN A 1 -10.45 44.16 -2.19
N ASN A 2 -11.78 43.99 -2.24
CA ASN A 2 -12.41 42.73 -1.85
C ASN A 2 -12.30 41.77 -3.03
N ASN A 3 -11.31 40.84 -2.99
CA ASN A 3 -11.06 39.92 -4.10
C ASN A 3 -11.85 38.59 -3.99
N GLU A 4 -12.82 38.52 -3.04
CA GLU A 4 -13.68 37.36 -2.79
C GLU A 4 -12.90 36.06 -2.46
N SER A 5 -11.63 36.15 -2.10
CA SER A 5 -10.83 34.99 -1.73
C SER A 5 -11.19 34.51 -0.32
N ASN A 6 -11.26 33.19 -0.17
CA ASN A 6 -11.36 32.58 1.15
C ASN A 6 -9.99 32.61 1.86
N MET A 7 -9.99 32.87 3.14
CA MET A 7 -8.86 32.58 4.01
C MET A 7 -9.14 31.29 4.78
N TRP A 8 -8.27 30.31 4.62
CA TRP A 8 -8.33 29.06 5.37
C TRP A 8 -7.36 29.13 6.54
N GLN A 9 -7.83 28.61 7.66
CA GLN A 9 -6.98 28.39 8.84
C GLN A 9 -6.99 26.91 9.19
N VAL A 10 -5.81 26.32 9.33
CA VAL A 10 -5.60 24.93 9.71
C VAL A 10 -4.68 24.90 10.92
N VAL A 11 -5.00 24.06 11.89
CA VAL A 11 -4.17 23.85 13.08
C VAL A 11 -3.71 22.39 13.10
N PHE A 12 -2.40 22.20 13.15
CA PHE A 12 -1.79 20.90 13.40
C PHE A 12 -1.35 20.87 14.86
N SER A 13 -2.09 20.15 15.70
CA SER A 13 -1.80 20.00 17.12
C SER A 13 -1.13 18.65 17.37
N PHE A 14 -0.08 18.65 18.22
CA PHE A 14 0.71 17.47 18.53
C PHE A 14 0.56 17.12 20.00
N ASP A 15 0.45 15.85 20.32
CA ASP A 15 0.62 15.37 21.68
C ASP A 15 2.09 15.49 22.06
N ASN A 16 2.41 16.20 23.16
CA ASN A 16 3.78 16.43 23.58
C ASN A 16 4.49 15.15 24.00
N ALA A 17 3.80 14.17 24.58
CA ALA A 17 4.38 12.88 24.93
C ALA A 17 4.73 12.07 23.67
N TRP A 18 3.90 12.17 22.63
CA TRP A 18 4.19 11.58 21.33
C TRP A 18 5.43 12.21 20.68
N LEU A 19 5.58 13.54 20.73
CA LEU A 19 6.77 14.22 20.22
C LEU A 19 8.04 13.85 21.01
N GLU A 20 7.93 13.67 22.34
CA GLU A 20 9.05 13.20 23.19
C GLU A 20 9.50 11.79 22.79
N LYS A 21 8.55 10.89 22.58
CA LYS A 21 8.81 9.50 22.12
C LYS A 21 9.57 9.47 20.78
N HIS A 22 9.31 10.42 19.90
CA HIS A 22 10.00 10.56 18.61
C HIS A 22 11.23 11.45 18.66
N ASN A 23 11.70 11.82 19.86
CA ASN A 23 12.87 12.68 20.10
C ASN A 23 12.78 14.08 19.47
N VAL A 24 11.60 14.56 19.11
CA VAL A 24 11.38 15.88 18.50
C VAL A 24 11.22 16.96 19.56
N TYR A 25 10.71 16.60 20.74
CA TYR A 25 10.54 17.50 21.88
C TYR A 25 11.22 16.94 23.12
N LYS A 26 11.78 17.79 23.95
CA LYS A 26 12.34 17.47 25.27
C LYS A 26 11.69 18.36 26.32
N ARG A 27 10.73 17.83 27.07
CA ARG A 27 9.97 18.56 28.08
C ARG A 27 10.86 19.19 29.15
N ASN A 28 11.86 18.44 29.65
CA ASN A 28 12.75 18.90 30.73
C ASN A 28 13.56 20.16 30.38
N SER A 29 13.85 20.38 29.11
CA SER A 29 14.61 21.53 28.61
C SER A 29 13.75 22.49 27.76
N ASN A 30 12.47 22.17 27.61
CA ASN A 30 11.53 22.86 26.71
C ASN A 30 12.10 23.06 25.28
N ARG A 31 12.90 22.08 24.82
CA ARG A 31 13.59 22.15 23.54
C ARG A 31 12.83 21.39 22.47
N LEU A 32 12.39 22.09 21.44
CA LEU A 32 11.76 21.52 20.25
C LEU A 32 12.73 21.50 19.07
N GLN A 33 12.74 20.44 18.30
CA GLN A 33 13.38 20.40 16.99
C GLN A 33 12.45 21.07 15.95
N GLU A 34 12.44 22.40 15.96
CA GLU A 34 11.52 23.20 15.11
C GLU A 34 11.61 22.85 13.64
N GLN A 35 12.83 22.61 13.13
CA GLN A 35 13.06 22.29 11.73
C GLN A 35 12.31 21.00 11.31
N VAL A 36 12.24 20.00 12.19
CA VAL A 36 11.47 18.77 11.94
C VAL A 36 9.98 19.08 11.78
N ILE A 37 9.43 19.87 12.71
CA ILE A 37 8.02 20.30 12.66
C ILE A 37 7.75 21.14 11.42
N MET A 38 8.62 22.09 11.10
CA MET A 38 8.47 22.95 9.92
C MET A 38 8.50 22.15 8.63
N ASN A 39 9.45 21.20 8.48
CA ASN A 39 9.54 20.34 7.30
C ASN A 39 8.32 19.43 7.17
N ALA A 40 7.87 18.81 8.28
CA ALA A 40 6.66 18.00 8.29
C ALA A 40 5.42 18.81 7.88
N THR A 41 5.32 20.05 8.38
CA THR A 41 4.23 20.98 8.02
C THR A 41 4.27 21.35 6.53
N ARG A 42 5.47 21.66 5.98
CA ARG A 42 5.63 21.97 4.54
C ARG A 42 5.17 20.79 3.67
N ASN A 43 5.61 19.58 3.99
CA ASN A 43 5.21 18.37 3.28
C ASN A 43 3.70 18.14 3.31
N ALA A 44 3.08 18.34 4.47
CA ALA A 44 1.63 18.19 4.62
C ALA A 44 0.85 19.27 3.87
N MET A 45 1.31 20.51 3.91
CA MET A 45 0.68 21.62 3.16
C MET A 45 0.81 21.42 1.66
N ALA A 46 1.96 21.00 1.16
CA ALA A 46 2.15 20.67 -0.27
C ALA A 46 1.15 19.58 -0.72
N ASP A 47 1.01 18.50 0.05
CA ASP A 47 0.06 17.42 -0.25
C ASP A 47 -1.41 17.90 -0.15
N LEU A 48 -1.76 18.72 0.84
CA LEU A 48 -3.10 19.28 1.01
C LEU A 48 -3.46 20.19 -0.17
N LEU A 49 -2.62 21.17 -0.47
CA LEU A 49 -2.85 22.13 -1.56
C LEU A 49 -2.91 21.43 -2.92
N LYS A 50 -2.02 20.46 -3.17
CA LYS A 50 -2.07 19.64 -4.38
C LYS A 50 -3.38 18.87 -4.50
N SER A 51 -3.83 18.23 -3.42
CA SER A 51 -5.06 17.41 -3.41
C SER A 51 -6.34 18.24 -3.53
N GLU A 52 -6.28 19.50 -3.12
CA GLU A 52 -7.37 20.48 -3.25
C GLU A 52 -7.32 21.27 -4.57
N GLY A 53 -6.27 21.06 -5.40
CA GLY A 53 -6.08 21.80 -6.65
C GLY A 53 -5.61 23.25 -6.45
N LEU A 54 -5.01 23.55 -5.29
CA LEU A 54 -4.61 24.91 -4.88
C LEU A 54 -3.08 25.11 -4.90
N LEU A 55 -2.29 24.10 -5.31
CA LEU A 55 -0.83 24.13 -5.21
C LEU A 55 -0.20 25.34 -5.90
N ASN A 56 -0.74 25.74 -7.05
CA ASN A 56 -0.18 26.81 -7.87
C ASN A 56 -0.90 28.17 -7.67
N SER A 57 -2.01 28.22 -6.93
CA SER A 57 -2.81 29.43 -6.73
C SER A 57 -2.74 29.96 -5.31
N ALA A 58 -2.47 29.10 -4.31
CA ALA A 58 -2.47 29.48 -2.92
C ALA A 58 -1.09 29.85 -2.41
N VAL A 59 -1.05 30.90 -1.58
CA VAL A 59 0.08 31.26 -0.73
C VAL A 59 -0.25 30.96 0.71
N TRP A 60 0.73 30.55 1.52
CA TRP A 60 0.50 30.20 2.91
C TRP A 60 1.65 30.60 3.81
N SER A 61 1.33 30.76 5.10
CA SER A 61 2.27 30.98 6.18
C SER A 61 1.89 30.15 7.39
N GLY A 62 2.87 29.76 8.20
CA GLY A 62 2.64 29.01 9.42
C GLY A 62 3.54 29.47 10.56
N ALA A 63 3.00 29.36 11.79
CA ALA A 63 3.70 29.70 13.02
C ALA A 63 3.59 28.56 14.03
N ILE A 64 4.70 28.22 14.70
CA ILE A 64 4.73 27.23 15.78
C ILE A 64 4.38 27.97 17.08
N HIS A 65 3.44 27.41 17.85
CA HIS A 65 3.00 27.92 19.12
C HIS A 65 3.36 26.96 20.25
N TYR A 66 3.92 27.51 21.33
CA TYR A 66 4.42 26.78 22.50
C TYR A 66 3.59 27.03 23.78
N ASN A 67 2.71 28.03 23.77
CA ASN A 67 2.09 28.59 24.99
C ASN A 67 0.82 27.85 25.42
N THR A 68 0.65 26.60 25.02
CA THR A 68 -0.50 25.75 25.34
C THR A 68 -0.02 24.40 25.80
N ASP A 69 -0.94 23.59 26.34
CA ASP A 69 -0.66 22.23 26.81
C ASP A 69 -0.02 21.32 25.74
N ASN A 70 -0.28 21.65 24.47
CA ASN A 70 0.26 20.92 23.31
C ASN A 70 0.94 21.86 22.32
N ILE A 71 2.08 21.49 21.81
CA ILE A 71 2.73 22.17 20.71
C ILE A 71 1.84 22.07 19.46
N HIS A 72 1.62 23.20 18.78
CA HIS A 72 0.82 23.24 17.58
C HIS A 72 1.32 24.25 16.56
N VAL A 73 0.98 24.01 15.30
CA VAL A 73 1.29 24.92 14.19
C VAL A 73 -0.01 25.49 13.64
N HIS A 74 -0.15 26.80 13.71
CA HIS A 74 -1.18 27.51 12.98
C HIS A 74 -0.71 27.79 11.57
N VAL A 75 -1.53 27.42 10.58
CA VAL A 75 -1.29 27.70 9.17
C VAL A 75 -2.46 28.49 8.63
N ALA A 76 -2.17 29.62 7.98
CA ALA A 76 -3.14 30.37 7.20
C ALA A 76 -2.76 30.35 5.72
N PHE A 77 -3.75 30.16 4.83
CA PHE A 77 -3.53 30.22 3.39
C PHE A 77 -4.69 30.89 2.67
N VAL A 78 -4.36 31.53 1.56
CA VAL A 78 -5.30 32.26 0.71
C VAL A 78 -4.94 32.05 -0.75
N GLU A 79 -5.89 32.25 -1.65
CA GLU A 79 -5.63 32.43 -3.08
C GLU A 79 -5.60 33.93 -3.39
N PRO A 80 -4.44 34.52 -3.75
CA PRO A 80 -4.40 35.91 -4.19
C PRO A 80 -5.35 36.20 -5.35
N GLU A 81 -5.45 35.21 -6.28
CA GLU A 81 -6.43 35.17 -7.36
C GLU A 81 -7.32 33.94 -7.16
N PRO A 82 -8.59 34.12 -6.73
CA PRO A 82 -9.44 32.99 -6.36
C PRO A 82 -9.84 32.17 -7.57
N THR A 83 -9.49 30.88 -7.58
CA THR A 83 -9.79 29.90 -8.64
C THR A 83 -10.99 29.01 -8.31
N ARG A 84 -11.40 28.95 -7.05
CA ARG A 84 -12.51 28.12 -6.59
C ARG A 84 -13.84 28.55 -7.19
N GLU A 85 -14.71 27.58 -7.46
CA GLU A 85 -16.05 27.79 -7.99
C GLU A 85 -16.92 28.66 -7.05
N LEU A 86 -17.77 29.49 -7.65
CA LEU A 86 -18.84 30.20 -6.92
C LEU A 86 -19.98 29.24 -6.66
N MET A 87 -20.53 29.27 -5.46
CA MET A 87 -21.66 28.45 -5.04
C MET A 87 -22.62 29.24 -4.15
N MET A 88 -23.90 28.91 -4.22
CA MET A 88 -24.90 29.44 -3.28
C MET A 88 -24.75 28.73 -1.95
N TYR A 89 -24.51 29.51 -0.88
CA TYR A 89 -24.48 29.00 0.49
C TYR A 89 -25.24 29.96 1.40
N LYS A 90 -26.28 29.47 2.08
CA LYS A 90 -27.16 30.26 2.97
C LYS A 90 -27.70 31.52 2.30
N GLY A 91 -28.07 31.43 1.01
CA GLY A 91 -28.65 32.56 0.26
C GLY A 91 -27.63 33.57 -0.29
N THR A 92 -26.34 33.37 -0.07
CA THR A 92 -25.27 34.26 -0.56
C THR A 92 -24.38 33.52 -1.55
N LEU A 93 -24.05 34.17 -2.67
CA LEU A 93 -23.10 33.67 -3.63
C LEU A 93 -21.67 33.88 -3.10
N GLN A 94 -20.93 32.79 -2.91
CA GLN A 94 -19.56 32.85 -2.38
C GLN A 94 -18.68 31.74 -2.94
N ARG A 95 -17.37 31.93 -2.83
CA ARG A 95 -16.40 30.91 -3.22
C ARG A 95 -16.47 29.70 -2.29
N ARG A 96 -16.32 28.49 -2.86
CA ARG A 96 -16.30 27.24 -2.10
C ARG A 96 -15.13 27.20 -1.12
N GLY A 97 -15.43 27.34 0.18
CA GLY A 97 -14.42 27.32 1.25
C GLY A 97 -14.15 25.92 1.83
N LYS A 98 -15.01 24.92 1.54
CA LYS A 98 -14.90 23.58 2.14
C LYS A 98 -13.73 22.79 1.57
N LEU A 99 -12.82 22.35 2.44
CA LEU A 99 -11.79 21.35 2.14
C LEU A 99 -12.38 19.93 2.27
N LYS A 100 -11.89 18.99 1.47
CA LYS A 100 -12.31 17.59 1.58
C LYS A 100 -11.71 16.97 2.83
N TYR A 101 -12.57 16.35 3.65
CA TYR A 101 -12.15 15.69 4.89
C TYR A 101 -11.02 14.66 4.65
N SER A 102 -11.11 13.86 3.58
CA SER A 102 -10.07 12.90 3.21
C SER A 102 -8.71 13.54 2.95
N ASN A 103 -8.66 14.79 2.44
CA ASN A 103 -7.42 15.50 2.18
C ASN A 103 -6.81 16.05 3.48
N ILE A 104 -7.65 16.46 4.42
CA ILE A 104 -7.23 16.86 5.78
C ILE A 104 -6.62 15.65 6.52
N GLU A 105 -7.28 14.50 6.49
CA GLU A 105 -6.76 13.26 7.11
C GLU A 105 -5.45 12.81 6.45
N ARG A 106 -5.32 12.99 5.14
CA ARG A 106 -4.05 12.70 4.43
C ARG A 106 -2.91 13.63 4.87
N ALA A 107 -3.18 14.93 5.02
CA ALA A 107 -2.20 15.90 5.51
C ALA A 107 -1.75 15.55 6.94
N LYS A 108 -2.70 15.16 7.83
CA LYS A 108 -2.40 14.67 9.18
C LYS A 108 -1.47 13.45 9.14
N SER A 109 -1.79 12.46 8.29
CA SER A 109 -0.96 11.26 8.13
C SER A 109 0.43 11.61 7.57
N ARG A 110 0.52 12.58 6.67
CA ARG A 110 1.79 13.03 6.10
C ARG A 110 2.71 13.63 7.16
N ILE A 111 2.18 14.47 8.06
CA ILE A 111 2.94 15.02 9.20
C ILE A 111 3.47 13.89 10.09
N ALA A 112 2.62 12.99 10.54
CA ALA A 112 3.00 11.92 11.44
C ALA A 112 4.11 11.03 10.83
N ASN A 113 3.97 10.66 9.57
CA ASN A 113 4.96 9.85 8.85
C ASN A 113 6.27 10.62 8.61
N SER A 114 6.22 11.95 8.39
CA SER A 114 7.41 12.78 8.22
C SER A 114 8.21 12.93 9.54
N ILE A 115 7.52 12.95 10.68
CA ILE A 115 8.16 13.05 12.00
C ILE A 115 8.75 11.70 12.44
N SER A 116 8.03 10.60 12.17
CA SER A 116 8.42 9.27 12.67
C SER A 116 9.46 8.55 11.82
N ASP A 117 9.87 9.12 10.67
CA ASP A 117 10.81 8.53 9.69
C ASP A 117 10.59 7.03 9.44
N ARG A 118 9.37 6.68 9.05
CA ARG A 118 8.95 5.28 8.84
C ARG A 118 9.18 4.77 7.42
N THR A 119 10.02 5.47 6.67
CA THR A 119 10.32 5.13 5.27
C THR A 119 10.87 3.71 5.17
N LEU A 120 11.75 3.32 6.09
CA LEU A 120 12.36 1.98 6.11
C LEU A 120 11.32 0.88 6.41
N ASP A 121 10.39 1.11 7.36
CA ASP A 121 9.34 0.14 7.66
C ASP A 121 8.43 -0.11 6.44
N PHE A 122 8.03 0.97 5.75
CA PHE A 122 7.20 0.84 4.55
C PHE A 122 7.95 0.18 3.40
N GLN A 123 9.24 0.51 3.21
CA GLN A 123 10.08 -0.14 2.21
C GLN A 123 10.20 -1.64 2.50
N LYS A 124 10.40 -2.01 3.76
CA LYS A 124 10.50 -3.41 4.18
C LYS A 124 9.20 -4.18 3.99
N ILE A 125 8.06 -3.57 4.34
CA ILE A 125 6.73 -4.15 4.09
C ILE A 125 6.53 -4.38 2.59
N ASP A 126 6.83 -3.39 1.75
CA ASP A 126 6.68 -3.51 0.31
C ASP A 126 7.67 -4.54 -0.29
N GLU A 127 8.89 -4.63 0.25
CA GLU A 127 9.86 -5.67 -0.12
C GLU A 127 9.32 -7.07 0.20
N LEU A 128 8.80 -7.28 1.40
CA LEU A 128 8.25 -8.57 1.83
C LEU A 128 7.03 -8.97 1.00
N VAL A 129 6.08 -8.05 0.83
CA VAL A 129 4.83 -8.30 0.08
C VAL A 129 5.10 -8.60 -1.39
N ARG A 130 6.07 -7.91 -2.00
CA ARG A 130 6.27 -7.95 -3.44
C ARG A 130 7.49 -8.76 -3.88
N GLN A 131 8.47 -8.95 -3.02
CA GLN A 131 9.79 -9.46 -3.42
C GLN A 131 10.16 -10.77 -2.72
N LYS A 132 10.03 -10.87 -1.40
CA LYS A 132 10.55 -12.03 -0.66
C LYS A 132 9.62 -13.23 -0.67
N ILE A 133 8.32 -13.01 -0.69
CA ILE A 133 7.35 -14.11 -0.74
C ILE A 133 7.37 -14.81 -2.11
N GLY A 134 8.04 -14.24 -3.11
CA GLY A 134 8.20 -14.80 -4.46
C GLY A 134 9.58 -15.33 -4.86
N SER A 135 10.64 -15.08 -4.09
CA SER A 135 12.00 -15.46 -4.50
C SER A 135 12.70 -16.28 -3.43
N ASN A 136 13.10 -17.50 -3.71
CA ASN A 136 14.33 -18.17 -3.25
C ASN A 136 14.33 -19.66 -3.53
N GLU A 137 15.52 -20.26 -3.53
CA GLU A 137 15.76 -21.69 -3.67
C GLU A 137 15.05 -22.46 -2.58
N ILE A 138 14.12 -23.34 -2.97
CA ILE A 138 13.32 -24.15 -2.06
C ILE A 138 13.82 -25.57 -2.18
N ALA A 139 14.21 -26.14 -1.06
CA ALA A 139 14.33 -27.57 -0.94
C ALA A 139 12.93 -28.17 -0.87
N TYR A 140 12.53 -28.88 -1.90
CA TYR A 140 11.22 -29.52 -1.99
C TYR A 140 11.17 -30.75 -1.05
N GLN A 141 10.12 -30.86 -0.25
CA GLN A 141 9.73 -32.09 0.40
C GLN A 141 8.53 -32.67 -0.36
N ASP A 142 8.61 -33.91 -0.78
CA ASP A 142 7.66 -34.59 -1.69
C ASP A 142 6.18 -34.53 -1.24
N LEU A 143 5.90 -34.45 0.05
CA LEU A 143 4.55 -34.42 0.59
C LEU A 143 3.83 -33.09 0.36
N ASP A 144 4.56 -31.98 0.43
CA ASP A 144 4.00 -30.63 0.32
C ASP A 144 3.71 -30.27 -1.14
N GLU A 145 4.55 -30.72 -2.07
CA GLU A 145 4.31 -30.61 -3.50
C GLU A 145 3.02 -31.31 -3.95
N LYS A 146 2.74 -32.49 -3.40
CA LYS A 146 1.54 -33.25 -3.74
C LYS A 146 0.27 -32.50 -3.36
N ARG A 147 0.21 -31.93 -2.16
CA ARG A 147 -0.95 -31.17 -1.68
C ARG A 147 -1.18 -29.92 -2.53
N LEU A 148 -0.12 -29.16 -2.82
CA LEU A 148 -0.21 -27.98 -3.69
C LEU A 148 -0.63 -28.36 -5.12
N THR A 149 -0.13 -29.46 -5.64
CA THR A 149 -0.53 -30.00 -6.94
C THR A 149 -2.02 -30.37 -7.00
N GLU A 150 -2.53 -31.06 -5.99
CA GLU A 150 -3.95 -31.43 -5.90
C GLU A 150 -4.85 -30.20 -5.85
N ARG A 151 -4.48 -29.18 -5.05
CA ARG A 151 -5.21 -27.90 -5.01
C ARG A 151 -5.16 -27.15 -6.33
N TYR A 152 -3.98 -27.12 -6.98
CA TYR A 152 -3.82 -26.48 -8.29
C TYR A 152 -4.77 -27.10 -9.33
N ILE A 153 -4.85 -28.43 -9.41
CA ILE A 153 -5.75 -29.14 -10.30
C ILE A 153 -7.21 -28.85 -9.95
N LYS A 154 -7.56 -28.82 -8.67
CA LYS A 154 -8.90 -28.50 -8.20
C LYS A 154 -9.32 -27.09 -8.63
N ILE A 155 -8.47 -26.09 -8.37
CA ILE A 155 -8.72 -24.70 -8.79
C ILE A 155 -8.92 -24.63 -10.30
N PHE A 156 -8.01 -25.26 -11.06
CA PHE A 156 -8.06 -25.25 -12.52
C PHE A 156 -9.38 -25.82 -13.06
N SER A 157 -9.90 -26.90 -12.46
CA SER A 157 -11.18 -27.52 -12.85
C SER A 157 -12.40 -26.65 -12.57
N LEU A 158 -12.29 -25.67 -11.66
CA LEU A 158 -13.37 -24.77 -11.28
C LEU A 158 -13.37 -23.44 -12.05
N LEU A 159 -12.29 -23.16 -12.83
CA LEU A 159 -12.14 -21.88 -13.51
C LEU A 159 -13.20 -21.66 -14.60
N PRO A 160 -13.68 -20.41 -14.79
CA PRO A 160 -14.59 -20.07 -15.87
C PRO A 160 -13.96 -20.34 -17.25
N HIS A 161 -14.75 -20.67 -18.26
CA HIS A 161 -14.27 -20.86 -19.63
C HIS A 161 -13.63 -19.58 -20.21
N ASP A 162 -14.16 -18.41 -19.85
CA ASP A 162 -13.59 -17.12 -20.30
C ASP A 162 -12.38 -16.70 -19.45
N ARG A 163 -11.19 -16.88 -19.98
CA ARG A 163 -9.91 -16.55 -19.32
C ARG A 163 -9.75 -15.07 -18.98
N ARG A 164 -10.49 -14.17 -19.63
CA ARG A 164 -10.48 -12.72 -19.29
C ARG A 164 -11.02 -12.46 -17.89
N LEU A 165 -11.80 -13.39 -17.34
CA LEU A 165 -12.35 -13.33 -15.99
C LEU A 165 -11.39 -13.85 -14.92
N TRP A 166 -10.26 -14.45 -15.29
CA TRP A 166 -9.28 -15.03 -14.38
C TRP A 166 -8.43 -13.95 -13.73
N LYS A 167 -9.05 -13.19 -12.85
CA LYS A 167 -8.42 -12.20 -11.99
C LYS A 167 -8.93 -12.41 -10.56
N TYR A 168 -8.03 -12.46 -9.59
CA TYR A 168 -8.33 -12.76 -8.20
C TYR A 168 -9.54 -11.96 -7.67
N ASN A 169 -9.59 -10.66 -7.92
CA ASN A 169 -10.64 -9.76 -7.44
C ASN A 169 -11.89 -9.73 -8.34
N ASN A 170 -11.95 -10.51 -9.43
CA ASN A 170 -13.13 -10.56 -10.30
C ASN A 170 -14.29 -11.27 -9.58
N ASN A 171 -15.52 -10.78 -9.75
CA ASN A 171 -16.72 -11.38 -9.15
C ASN A 171 -16.95 -12.82 -9.63
N ALA A 172 -16.58 -13.15 -10.87
CA ALA A 172 -16.67 -14.50 -11.39
C ALA A 172 -15.80 -15.51 -10.60
N MET A 173 -14.77 -15.02 -9.91
CA MET A 173 -13.86 -15.83 -9.09
C MET A 173 -14.34 -16.00 -7.65
N SER A 174 -15.48 -15.41 -7.25
CA SER A 174 -15.95 -15.42 -5.86
C SER A 174 -16.12 -16.82 -5.26
N LYS A 175 -16.57 -17.81 -6.06
CA LYS A 175 -16.72 -19.21 -5.64
C LYS A 175 -15.41 -19.99 -5.61
N ILE A 176 -14.40 -19.53 -6.34
CA ILE A 176 -13.10 -20.19 -6.51
C ILE A 176 -12.08 -19.61 -5.53
N ARG A 177 -12.25 -18.33 -5.16
CA ARG A 177 -11.32 -17.61 -4.29
C ARG A 177 -11.00 -18.35 -2.99
N PRO A 178 -11.96 -18.98 -2.27
CA PRO A 178 -11.61 -19.73 -1.05
C PRO A 178 -10.60 -20.86 -1.31
N GLU A 179 -10.70 -21.58 -2.44
CA GLU A 179 -9.72 -22.63 -2.79
C GLU A 179 -8.35 -22.03 -3.18
N LEU A 180 -8.39 -20.87 -3.84
CA LEU A 180 -7.18 -20.12 -4.20
C LEU A 180 -6.48 -19.59 -2.95
N ASP A 181 -7.24 -19.10 -1.97
CA ASP A 181 -6.72 -18.64 -0.68
C ASP A 181 -6.07 -19.79 0.10
N LEU A 182 -6.71 -20.96 0.14
CA LEU A 182 -6.13 -22.16 0.75
C LEU A 182 -4.83 -22.61 0.05
N PHE A 183 -4.75 -22.48 -1.26
CA PHE A 183 -3.51 -22.75 -1.99
C PHE A 183 -2.41 -21.77 -1.59
N ILE A 184 -2.76 -20.48 -1.50
CA ILE A 184 -1.81 -19.43 -1.11
C ILE A 184 -1.33 -19.63 0.32
N GLU A 185 -2.22 -20.00 1.24
CA GLU A 185 -1.87 -20.33 2.63
C GLU A 185 -0.91 -21.50 2.71
N ASP A 186 -1.20 -22.61 2.03
CA ASP A 186 -0.31 -23.78 1.97
C ASP A 186 1.06 -23.41 1.38
N PHE A 187 1.07 -22.61 0.31
CA PHE A 187 2.30 -22.12 -0.32
C PHE A 187 3.14 -21.27 0.64
N ILE A 188 2.50 -20.31 1.34
CA ILE A 188 3.18 -19.45 2.31
C ILE A 188 3.72 -20.29 3.47
N GLN A 189 2.92 -21.18 4.03
CA GLN A 189 3.33 -22.02 5.16
C GLN A 189 4.50 -22.93 4.81
N THR A 190 4.51 -23.48 3.60
CA THR A 190 5.54 -24.41 3.16
C THR A 190 6.85 -23.71 2.82
N TYR A 191 6.76 -22.54 2.16
CA TYR A 191 7.93 -21.95 1.52
C TYR A 191 8.29 -20.55 2.01
N ARG A 192 7.42 -19.87 2.76
CA ARG A 192 7.55 -18.45 3.12
C ARG A 192 7.09 -18.12 4.54
N GLN A 193 7.13 -19.09 5.42
CA GLN A 193 6.62 -18.92 6.79
C GLN A 193 7.38 -17.83 7.55
N ASP A 194 8.69 -17.76 7.41
CA ASP A 194 9.53 -16.79 8.12
C ASP A 194 9.29 -15.38 7.61
N GLU A 195 9.27 -15.19 6.29
CA GLU A 195 9.00 -13.89 5.66
C GLU A 195 7.58 -13.41 5.96
N PHE A 196 6.62 -14.32 6.00
CA PHE A 196 5.24 -13.99 6.35
C PHE A 196 5.10 -13.61 7.83
N SER A 197 5.84 -14.28 8.71
CA SER A 197 5.91 -13.93 10.14
C SER A 197 6.54 -12.54 10.34
N GLU A 198 7.64 -12.25 9.62
CA GLU A 198 8.27 -10.92 9.63
C GLU A 198 7.30 -9.84 9.14
N LEU A 199 6.60 -10.10 8.03
CA LEU A 199 5.58 -9.19 7.48
C LEU A 199 4.48 -8.90 8.50
N ASN A 200 3.91 -9.93 9.13
CA ASN A 200 2.88 -9.77 10.15
C ASN A 200 3.36 -8.92 11.31
N GLY A 201 4.59 -9.14 11.79
CA GLY A 201 5.19 -8.34 12.86
C GLY A 201 5.34 -6.86 12.49
N LEU A 202 5.74 -6.55 11.25
CA LEU A 202 5.83 -5.17 10.76
C LEU A 202 4.45 -4.52 10.60
N LEU A 203 3.46 -5.28 10.11
CA LEU A 203 2.09 -4.80 9.98
C LEU A 203 1.45 -4.53 11.36
N ASP A 204 1.72 -5.37 12.35
CA ASP A 204 1.24 -5.16 13.72
C ASP A 204 1.87 -3.92 14.36
N LYS A 205 3.16 -3.69 14.15
CA LYS A 205 3.82 -2.43 14.55
C LYS A 205 3.18 -1.21 13.87
N GLN A 206 2.79 -1.34 12.60
CA GLN A 206 2.10 -0.27 11.87
C GLN A 206 0.73 0.02 12.45
N VAL A 207 -0.06 -1.02 12.76
CA VAL A 207 -1.37 -0.87 13.40
C VAL A 207 -1.24 -0.22 14.78
N ALA A 208 -0.28 -0.66 15.59
CA ALA A 208 -0.01 -0.08 16.91
C ALA A 208 0.37 1.41 16.81
N PHE A 209 1.25 1.76 15.88
CA PHE A 209 1.60 3.16 15.61
C PHE A 209 0.38 3.99 15.20
N ASN A 210 -0.45 3.49 14.31
CA ASN A 210 -1.64 4.20 13.87
C ASN A 210 -2.63 4.44 15.02
N ARG A 211 -2.83 3.44 15.88
CA ARG A 211 -3.68 3.56 17.07
C ARG A 211 -3.15 4.60 18.05
N GLU A 212 -1.84 4.61 18.28
CA GLU A 212 -1.19 5.59 19.14
C GLU A 212 -1.29 7.00 18.58
N THR A 213 -1.03 7.17 17.28
CA THR A 213 -0.96 8.49 16.62
C THR A 213 -2.34 9.11 16.38
N TYR A 214 -3.36 8.28 16.08
CA TYR A 214 -4.68 8.78 15.65
C TYR A 214 -5.84 8.39 16.57
N GLY A 215 -5.57 7.63 17.65
CA GLY A 215 -6.56 7.10 18.56
C GLY A 215 -7.19 5.79 18.09
N GLN A 216 -8.07 5.22 18.91
CA GLN A 216 -8.66 3.89 18.68
C GLN A 216 -9.83 3.91 17.67
N LYS A 217 -9.66 4.46 16.49
CA LYS A 217 -10.68 4.37 15.44
C LYS A 217 -10.47 3.10 14.62
N SER A 218 -11.56 2.38 14.34
CA SER A 218 -11.61 1.04 13.74
C SER A 218 -10.93 0.87 12.38
N ARG A 219 -10.60 1.95 11.67
CA ARG A 219 -9.99 1.90 10.33
C ARG A 219 -8.50 1.53 10.31
N PHE A 220 -7.84 1.42 11.46
CA PHE A 220 -6.40 1.11 11.48
C PHE A 220 -6.12 -0.38 11.32
N ASP A 221 -7.05 -1.23 11.73
CA ASP A 221 -6.98 -2.68 11.49
C ASP A 221 -7.16 -2.98 9.99
N ASP A 222 -7.90 -2.13 9.26
CA ASP A 222 -8.07 -2.24 7.82
C ASP A 222 -6.73 -2.19 7.05
N TYR A 223 -5.72 -1.48 7.57
CA TYR A 223 -4.42 -1.40 6.92
C TYR A 223 -3.74 -2.77 6.80
N LYS A 224 -3.69 -3.54 7.91
CA LYS A 224 -3.14 -4.89 7.91
C LYS A 224 -3.94 -5.81 7.00
N THR A 225 -5.26 -5.80 7.15
CA THR A 225 -6.18 -6.60 6.33
C THR A 225 -6.01 -6.30 4.85
N ASN A 226 -5.95 -5.01 4.47
CA ASN A 226 -5.76 -4.62 3.09
C ASN A 226 -4.40 -5.06 2.53
N LYS A 227 -3.31 -4.95 3.31
CA LYS A 227 -1.97 -5.39 2.88
C LYS A 227 -1.88 -6.91 2.71
N ILE A 228 -2.52 -7.69 3.59
CA ILE A 228 -2.64 -9.14 3.44
C ILE A 228 -3.50 -9.49 2.20
N HIS A 229 -4.61 -8.79 2.00
CA HIS A 229 -5.44 -8.97 0.81
C HIS A 229 -4.66 -8.62 -0.49
N ASP A 230 -3.84 -7.56 -0.49
CA ASP A 230 -2.97 -7.22 -1.62
C ASP A 230 -1.96 -8.34 -1.90
N LEU A 231 -1.37 -8.94 -0.85
CA LEU A 231 -0.48 -10.08 -0.98
C LEU A 231 -1.19 -11.27 -1.63
N TYR A 232 -2.36 -11.66 -1.13
CA TYR A 232 -3.16 -12.77 -1.68
C TYR A 232 -3.60 -12.49 -3.12
N SER A 233 -3.99 -11.25 -3.41
CA SER A 233 -4.36 -10.83 -4.77
C SER A 233 -3.18 -10.94 -5.75
N ASN A 234 -1.98 -10.56 -5.32
CA ASN A 234 -0.78 -10.65 -6.14
C ASN A 234 -0.41 -12.10 -6.43
N ILE A 235 -0.32 -12.93 -5.39
CA ILE A 235 -0.01 -14.36 -5.54
C ILE A 235 -1.10 -15.06 -6.38
N GLY A 236 -2.37 -14.81 -6.08
CA GLY A 236 -3.51 -15.40 -6.80
C GLY A 236 -3.53 -15.03 -8.28
N ASN A 237 -3.28 -13.75 -8.60
CA ASN A 237 -3.18 -13.33 -10.00
C ASN A 237 -1.99 -13.98 -10.73
N THR A 238 -0.88 -14.22 -10.04
CA THR A 238 0.28 -14.91 -10.59
C THR A 238 -0.04 -16.37 -10.91
N ILE A 239 -0.70 -17.08 -9.99
CA ILE A 239 -1.16 -18.46 -10.19
C ILE A 239 -2.14 -18.55 -11.37
N LEU A 240 -3.13 -17.65 -11.42
CA LEU A 240 -4.13 -17.62 -12.49
C LEU A 240 -3.52 -17.32 -13.87
N LYS A 241 -2.48 -16.46 -13.91
CA LYS A 241 -1.73 -16.16 -15.13
C LYS A 241 -0.96 -17.38 -15.62
N GLU A 242 -0.34 -18.17 -14.70
CA GLU A 242 0.32 -19.43 -15.05
C GLU A 242 -0.67 -20.44 -15.60
N MET A 243 -1.81 -20.63 -14.91
CA MET A 243 -2.88 -21.48 -15.40
C MET A 243 -3.35 -21.08 -16.81
N SER A 244 -3.46 -19.79 -17.08
CA SER A 244 -3.82 -19.28 -18.41
C SER A 244 -2.74 -19.57 -19.47
N SER A 245 -1.47 -19.51 -19.09
CA SER A 245 -0.32 -19.85 -19.94
C SER A 245 -0.32 -21.33 -20.33
N GLU A 246 -0.54 -22.22 -19.35
CA GLU A 246 -0.64 -23.67 -19.58
C GLU A 246 -1.75 -24.04 -20.58
N VAL A 247 -2.92 -23.38 -20.50
CA VAL A 247 -4.00 -23.55 -21.49
C VAL A 247 -3.55 -23.13 -22.88
N SER A 248 -2.84 -22.02 -22.98
CA SER A 248 -2.36 -21.48 -24.27
C SER A 248 -1.31 -22.38 -24.94
N GLN A 249 -0.57 -23.16 -24.16
CA GLN A 249 0.48 -24.09 -24.64
C GLN A 249 -0.08 -25.49 -24.98
N GLY A 250 -1.39 -25.71 -24.84
CA GLY A 250 -2.02 -27.00 -25.14
C GLY A 250 -1.75 -28.12 -24.12
N HIS A 251 -1.06 -27.83 -23.02
CA HIS A 251 -0.79 -28.79 -21.96
C HIS A 251 -2.02 -29.04 -21.07
N ALA A 252 -2.89 -28.05 -20.95
CA ALA A 252 -4.08 -28.11 -20.10
C ALA A 252 -5.18 -29.06 -20.63
N THR A 253 -5.24 -29.27 -21.94
CA THR A 253 -6.24 -30.16 -22.55
C THR A 253 -6.07 -31.59 -22.04
N LYS A 254 -4.86 -32.04 -21.82
CA LYS A 254 -4.57 -33.38 -21.26
C LYS A 254 -4.96 -33.50 -19.77
N LEU A 255 -4.87 -32.43 -19.00
CA LEU A 255 -5.24 -32.43 -17.57
C LEU A 255 -6.76 -32.38 -17.39
N VAL A 256 -7.47 -31.61 -18.22
CA VAL A 256 -8.93 -31.47 -18.17
C VAL A 256 -9.63 -32.71 -18.72
N GLU A 257 -9.15 -33.33 -19.79
CA GLU A 257 -9.69 -34.58 -20.36
C GLU A 257 -9.54 -35.77 -19.40
N GLN A 258 -8.51 -35.79 -18.57
CA GLN A 258 -8.35 -36.80 -17.50
C GLN A 258 -9.23 -36.54 -16.28
N GLY A 259 -9.69 -35.31 -16.04
CA GLY A 259 -10.53 -34.90 -14.91
C GLY A 259 -12.05 -35.00 -15.15
N PHE A 260 -12.52 -35.05 -16.42
CA PHE A 260 -13.93 -35.08 -16.74
C PHE A 260 -14.56 -36.47 -16.82
N SER A 261 -13.79 -37.53 -16.68
CA SER A 261 -14.34 -38.90 -16.58
C SER A 261 -14.57 -39.29 -15.13
N PHE A 262 -15.61 -38.78 -14.51
CA PHE A 262 -16.10 -39.24 -13.22
C PHE A 262 -16.77 -40.62 -13.36
N LYS A 263 -15.96 -41.68 -13.43
CA LYS A 263 -16.24 -42.99 -12.89
C LYS A 263 -15.18 -43.27 -11.83
N PRO A 264 -15.53 -43.80 -10.65
CA PRO A 264 -14.56 -44.10 -9.61
C PRO A 264 -13.77 -45.35 -10.05
N GLN A 265 -12.83 -45.17 -10.97
CA GLN A 265 -11.78 -46.12 -11.22
C GLN A 265 -10.52 -45.60 -10.53
N ARG A 266 -9.88 -46.50 -9.78
CA ARG A 266 -8.61 -46.29 -9.10
C ARG A 266 -7.67 -45.36 -9.90
N LEU A 267 -7.49 -44.14 -9.44
CA LEU A 267 -6.55 -43.17 -10.00
C LEU A 267 -5.17 -43.83 -10.04
N ARG A 268 -4.72 -44.24 -11.20
CA ARG A 268 -3.28 -44.31 -11.46
C ARG A 268 -2.79 -42.87 -11.35
N SER A 269 -1.84 -42.65 -10.44
CA SER A 269 -1.19 -41.36 -10.22
C SER A 269 -0.92 -40.67 -11.54
N PRO A 270 -1.44 -39.48 -11.82
CA PRO A 270 -0.96 -38.72 -12.97
C PRO A 270 0.54 -38.53 -12.77
N ASN A 271 1.26 -38.62 -13.86
CA ASN A 271 2.72 -38.47 -13.85
C ASN A 271 3.01 -37.07 -13.33
N VAL A 272 3.44 -36.97 -12.07
CA VAL A 272 3.60 -35.72 -11.28
C VAL A 272 4.69 -34.80 -11.88
N ASN A 273 5.39 -35.26 -12.92
CA ASN A 273 6.47 -34.54 -13.59
C ASN A 273 6.01 -33.36 -14.48
N THR A 274 4.74 -32.94 -14.46
CA THR A 274 4.23 -31.94 -15.41
C THR A 274 3.87 -30.58 -14.81
N ILE A 275 3.76 -30.46 -13.47
CA ILE A 275 3.65 -29.14 -12.86
C ILE A 275 5.05 -28.63 -12.60
N ASN A 276 5.49 -27.74 -13.46
CA ASN A 276 6.83 -27.20 -13.36
C ASN A 276 6.82 -26.05 -12.32
N THR A 277 7.00 -26.42 -11.04
CA THR A 277 7.15 -25.48 -9.94
C THR A 277 8.30 -24.51 -10.16
N SER A 278 9.33 -24.90 -10.96
CA SER A 278 10.38 -24.01 -11.45
C SER A 278 9.82 -22.90 -12.34
N LYS A 279 8.74 -23.12 -13.08
CA LYS A 279 8.08 -22.07 -13.89
C LYS A 279 7.31 -21.09 -13.03
N ILE A 280 6.63 -21.57 -11.99
CA ILE A 280 5.98 -20.70 -10.99
C ILE A 280 7.06 -19.82 -10.33
N LYS A 281 8.17 -20.41 -9.93
CA LYS A 281 9.35 -19.68 -9.41
C LYS A 281 9.87 -18.65 -10.40
N HIS A 282 10.10 -19.05 -11.66
CA HIS A 282 10.63 -18.16 -12.70
C HIS A 282 9.68 -16.99 -13.02
N MET A 283 8.39 -17.19 -12.87
CA MET A 283 7.41 -16.11 -13.01
C MET A 283 7.50 -15.09 -11.87
N PHE A 284 7.61 -15.55 -10.63
CA PHE A 284 7.88 -14.70 -9.49
C PHE A 284 9.18 -13.91 -9.68
N ASP A 285 10.24 -14.55 -10.18
CA ASP A 285 11.52 -13.91 -10.45
C ASP A 285 11.45 -12.86 -11.58
N LYS A 286 10.64 -13.10 -12.61
CA LYS A 286 10.45 -12.17 -13.73
C LYS A 286 9.63 -10.95 -13.35
N GLU A 287 8.53 -11.14 -12.62
CA GLU A 287 7.70 -10.06 -12.08
C GLU A 287 8.52 -9.20 -11.08
N TYR A 288 9.36 -9.84 -10.27
CA TYR A 288 10.32 -9.22 -9.38
C TYR A 288 11.32 -8.32 -10.09
N LYS A 289 11.91 -8.80 -11.19
CA LYS A 289 12.89 -8.02 -11.95
C LYS A 289 12.30 -6.74 -12.53
N SER A 290 11.12 -6.84 -13.14
CA SER A 290 10.42 -5.68 -13.71
C SER A 290 9.99 -4.68 -12.63
N LEU A 291 9.56 -5.15 -11.46
CA LEU A 291 9.19 -4.30 -10.34
C LEU A 291 10.39 -3.61 -9.70
N ARG A 292 11.53 -4.32 -9.58
CA ARG A 292 12.79 -3.74 -9.10
C ARG A 292 13.28 -2.63 -10.01
N GLU A 293 13.16 -2.80 -11.33
CA GLU A 293 13.48 -1.77 -12.32
C GLU A 293 12.57 -0.56 -12.16
N TYR A 294 11.28 -0.75 -11.97
CA TYR A 294 10.32 0.32 -11.72
C TYR A 294 10.59 1.07 -10.40
N LEU A 295 10.91 0.35 -9.32
CA LEU A 295 11.23 0.96 -8.02
C LEU A 295 12.56 1.73 -8.06
N ASN A 296 13.57 1.19 -8.76
CA ASN A 296 14.84 1.87 -8.98
C ASN A 296 14.66 3.15 -9.80
N LEU A 297 13.82 3.11 -10.84
CA LEU A 297 13.47 4.28 -11.63
C LEU A 297 12.78 5.35 -10.76
N ARG A 298 11.79 4.96 -9.94
CA ARG A 298 11.10 5.86 -9.01
C ARG A 298 12.04 6.45 -7.95
N ALA A 299 12.95 5.64 -7.41
CA ALA A 299 13.95 6.11 -6.45
C ALA A 299 14.93 7.11 -7.11
N TYR A 300 15.34 6.84 -8.33
CA TYR A 300 16.19 7.72 -9.13
C TYR A 300 15.50 9.05 -9.48
N GLU A 301 14.24 9.02 -9.92
CA GLU A 301 13.44 10.22 -10.17
C GLU A 301 13.27 11.07 -8.89
N LYS A 302 13.08 10.42 -7.74
CA LYS A 302 12.99 11.10 -6.44
C LYS A 302 14.31 11.76 -6.05
N LEU A 303 15.43 11.07 -6.25
CA LEU A 303 16.78 11.63 -6.02
C LEU A 303 17.05 12.83 -6.94
N GLN A 304 16.72 12.73 -8.22
CA GLN A 304 16.87 13.86 -9.16
C GLN A 304 16.03 15.08 -8.78
N ARG A 305 14.82 14.88 -8.25
CA ARG A 305 14.00 16.00 -7.74
C ARG A 305 14.63 16.63 -6.52
N LEU A 306 15.14 15.84 -5.58
CA LEU A 306 15.82 16.35 -4.38
C LEU A 306 17.11 17.13 -4.71
N VAL A 307 17.86 16.65 -5.72
CA VAL A 307 19.07 17.37 -6.19
C VAL A 307 18.67 18.70 -6.83
N LYS A 308 17.67 18.73 -7.71
CA LYS A 308 17.19 19.97 -8.32
C LYS A 308 16.61 20.96 -7.30
N GLU A 309 15.89 20.46 -6.30
CA GLU A 309 15.39 21.29 -5.21
C GLU A 309 16.52 21.87 -4.36
N ASN A 310 17.64 21.16 -4.14
CA ASN A 310 18.81 21.67 -3.44
C ASN A 310 19.59 22.69 -4.29
N ASP A 311 19.74 22.47 -5.58
CA ASP A 311 20.44 23.41 -6.50
C ASP A 311 19.67 24.74 -6.65
N GLU A 312 18.34 24.75 -6.49
CA GLU A 312 17.51 25.96 -6.48
C GLU A 312 17.60 26.77 -5.17
N TYR A 313 18.17 26.20 -4.09
CA TYR A 313 18.38 26.88 -2.80
C TYR A 313 19.82 27.41 -2.60
N GLU A 314 20.74 27.12 -3.51
CA GLU A 314 22.12 27.63 -3.48
C GLU A 314 22.35 28.85 -4.40
N LEU A 315 21.33 29.37 -5.06
CA LEU A 315 21.32 30.62 -5.84
C LEU A 315 20.45 31.67 -5.15
#